data_95a55e13ac3ec5748051992193bfcd8c
#
_entry.id   95a55e13ac3ec5748051992193bfcd8c
#
_cell.length_a   1.000
_cell.length_b   1.000
_cell.length_c   1.000
_cell.angle_alpha   90.00
_cell.angle_beta   90.00
_cell.angle_gamma   90.00
#
_symmetry.space_group_name_H-M   'P 1'
#
loop_
_entity.id
_entity.type
_entity.pdbx_description
1 polymer ?
#
loop_
_entity_poly.entity_id
_entity_poly.type
_entity_poly.pdbx_seq_one_letter_code
_entity_poly.pdbx_strand_id
1 'polypeptide(L)'
;IVMGVYPGATPEQVMDEISIPMEKAIEGLEDVKAVYSTSSSNVSQVQIEYEYGVDMDEKKRQLESALDGVTMPEDAQEPSIMAISMNMMPVLALSISSSEEDIVELTSTVEDVVLPKIEKIDGVASATITGQHIEEVAFTYNEAKMAELGLTEDTVKQMVQASDMGVSLGLYEFEEGEEAVYVDGKVTTVDGLKEILIPVTPSATNPSPFVKLGEIASIETVGKVESVSRTNGEDAITIQIVKGQEANTVTVVNAVKELIDDEEKAIDGLTIDVTLDQGEPIEESVFTMLEKAIFGGLIAILIILLFLRDFKSTIISIISIPVSIFIALLLLNWMDITLNIMTLGAITVAIGRVIDDSIVVVENIYRRMYLKEEKLRGRALIREATIEMFKPILSSTLVTVAVFAPLLFVGGMVGELFMPFALTMTFVLGASLL
;
A
#
# COMPACT_ATOMS: atom_id res chain seq x y z
N ILE A 1 -9.28 1.70 -12.53
CA ILE A 1 -10.21 0.76 -13.17
C ILE A 1 -11.62 1.06 -12.68
N VAL A 2 -12.58 1.10 -13.61
CA VAL A 2 -14.02 1.16 -13.33
C VAL A 2 -14.62 -0.18 -13.73
N MET A 3 -15.40 -0.76 -12.83
CA MET A 3 -16.13 -2.01 -13.10
C MET A 3 -17.62 -1.72 -13.09
N GLY A 4 -18.31 -2.08 -14.18
CA GLY A 4 -19.76 -2.08 -14.29
C GLY A 4 -20.28 -3.51 -14.36
N VAL A 5 -21.29 -3.85 -13.57
CA VAL A 5 -21.90 -5.19 -13.56
C VAL A 5 -23.33 -5.10 -14.11
N TYR A 6 -23.62 -5.91 -15.13
CA TYR A 6 -24.94 -6.00 -15.76
C TYR A 6 -25.37 -7.47 -15.84
N PRO A 7 -26.06 -7.99 -14.81
CA PRO A 7 -26.42 -9.40 -14.72
C PRO A 7 -27.31 -9.86 -15.88
N GLY A 8 -26.95 -11.01 -16.48
CA GLY A 8 -27.69 -11.58 -17.59
C GLY A 8 -27.39 -11.01 -18.98
N ALA A 9 -26.55 -9.98 -19.08
CA ALA A 9 -26.20 -9.33 -20.33
C ALA A 9 -25.14 -10.09 -21.13
N THR A 10 -25.28 -10.08 -22.46
CA THR A 10 -24.21 -10.54 -23.37
C THR A 10 -23.07 -9.53 -23.46
N PRO A 11 -21.87 -9.92 -23.96
CA PRO A 11 -20.76 -8.98 -24.13
C PRO A 11 -21.11 -7.77 -25.01
N GLU A 12 -21.92 -7.94 -26.03
CA GLU A 12 -22.37 -6.84 -26.90
C GLU A 12 -23.29 -5.87 -26.16
N GLN A 13 -24.22 -6.38 -25.34
CA GLN A 13 -25.09 -5.53 -24.50
C GLN A 13 -24.26 -4.78 -23.46
N VAL A 14 -23.32 -5.45 -22.80
CA VAL A 14 -22.39 -4.81 -21.85
C VAL A 14 -21.58 -3.72 -22.54
N MET A 15 -21.09 -3.96 -23.75
CA MET A 15 -20.35 -2.98 -24.55
C MET A 15 -21.21 -1.75 -24.86
N ASP A 16 -22.40 -1.96 -25.42
CA ASP A 16 -23.24 -0.88 -25.93
C ASP A 16 -23.91 -0.08 -24.82
N GLU A 17 -24.35 -0.75 -23.75
CA GLU A 17 -25.17 -0.14 -22.71
C GLU A 17 -24.37 0.29 -21.45
N ILE A 18 -23.17 -0.26 -21.24
CA ILE A 18 -22.32 0.04 -20.09
C ILE A 18 -20.97 0.64 -20.49
N SER A 19 -20.16 -0.07 -21.30
CA SER A 19 -18.79 0.34 -21.59
C SER A 19 -18.72 1.64 -22.38
N ILE A 20 -19.45 1.75 -23.49
CA ILE A 20 -19.44 2.94 -24.34
C ILE A 20 -19.98 4.20 -23.62
N PRO A 21 -21.07 4.15 -22.84
CA PRO A 21 -21.50 5.29 -22.04
C PRO A 21 -20.46 5.73 -21.00
N MET A 22 -19.79 4.79 -20.32
CA MET A 22 -18.70 5.09 -19.37
C MET A 22 -17.50 5.71 -20.08
N GLU A 23 -17.05 5.15 -21.19
CA GLU A 23 -15.93 5.68 -21.98
C GLU A 23 -16.16 7.14 -22.38
N LYS A 24 -17.36 7.46 -22.88
CA LYS A 24 -17.73 8.83 -23.30
C LYS A 24 -17.71 9.81 -22.14
N ALA A 25 -18.11 9.39 -20.95
CA ALA A 25 -18.06 10.24 -19.76
C ALA A 25 -16.62 10.48 -19.28
N ILE A 26 -15.75 9.51 -19.47
CA ILE A 26 -14.35 9.52 -19.02
C ILE A 26 -13.42 10.24 -20.01
N GLU A 27 -13.66 10.10 -21.32
CA GLU A 27 -12.80 10.64 -22.38
C GLU A 27 -12.65 12.19 -22.31
N GLY A 28 -13.60 12.87 -21.68
CA GLY A 28 -13.58 14.32 -21.52
C GLY A 28 -12.84 14.81 -20.27
N LEU A 29 -12.34 13.94 -19.40
CA LEU A 29 -11.64 14.31 -18.17
C LEU A 29 -10.22 14.78 -18.44
N GLU A 30 -9.76 15.76 -17.66
CA GLU A 30 -8.38 16.26 -17.74
C GLU A 30 -7.36 15.21 -17.28
N ASP A 31 -6.17 15.25 -17.87
CA ASP A 31 -5.03 14.39 -17.58
C ASP A 31 -5.24 12.89 -17.90
N VAL A 32 -6.32 12.55 -18.59
CA VAL A 32 -6.52 11.19 -19.10
C VAL A 32 -5.61 10.97 -20.31
N LYS A 33 -4.70 10.02 -20.20
CA LYS A 33 -3.75 9.67 -21.26
C LYS A 33 -4.31 8.62 -22.22
N ALA A 34 -5.00 7.61 -21.68
CA ALA A 34 -5.63 6.54 -22.44
C ALA A 34 -6.78 5.90 -21.68
N VAL A 35 -7.78 5.41 -22.41
CA VAL A 35 -8.91 4.63 -21.89
C VAL A 35 -8.96 3.32 -22.65
N TYR A 36 -9.03 2.21 -21.94
CA TYR A 36 -9.19 0.86 -22.48
C TYR A 36 -10.41 0.21 -21.85
N SER A 37 -11.24 -0.42 -22.63
CA SER A 37 -12.38 -1.17 -22.11
C SER A 37 -12.35 -2.64 -22.53
N THR A 38 -12.91 -3.48 -21.66
CA THR A 38 -13.13 -4.88 -21.92
C THR A 38 -14.55 -5.21 -21.48
N SER A 39 -15.36 -5.70 -22.46
CA SER A 39 -16.73 -6.12 -22.22
C SER A 39 -16.80 -7.64 -22.25
N SER A 40 -17.25 -8.25 -21.17
CA SER A 40 -17.47 -9.69 -21.02
C SER A 40 -18.93 -9.94 -20.68
N SER A 41 -19.37 -11.21 -20.61
CA SER A 41 -20.71 -11.54 -20.11
C SER A 41 -20.88 -10.98 -18.70
N ASN A 42 -21.92 -10.18 -18.48
CA ASN A 42 -22.30 -9.52 -17.23
C ASN A 42 -21.36 -8.41 -16.71
N VAL A 43 -20.14 -8.21 -17.27
CA VAL A 43 -19.13 -7.32 -16.67
C VAL A 43 -18.46 -6.44 -17.72
N SER A 44 -18.43 -5.14 -17.46
CA SER A 44 -17.58 -4.15 -18.12
C SER A 44 -16.41 -3.79 -17.21
N GLN A 45 -15.22 -3.73 -17.77
CA GLN A 45 -14.02 -3.22 -17.11
C GLN A 45 -13.45 -2.09 -17.95
N VAL A 46 -13.41 -0.87 -17.43
CA VAL A 46 -12.80 0.29 -18.07
C VAL A 46 -11.55 0.68 -17.31
N GLN A 47 -10.41 0.57 -17.95
CA GLN A 47 -9.11 0.96 -17.41
C GLN A 47 -8.76 2.36 -17.94
N ILE A 48 -8.48 3.28 -17.03
CA ILE A 48 -8.09 4.65 -17.31
C ILE A 48 -6.64 4.83 -16.92
N GLU A 49 -5.82 5.25 -17.87
CA GLU A 49 -4.43 5.63 -17.63
C GLU A 49 -4.36 7.16 -17.55
N TYR A 50 -3.89 7.68 -16.42
CA TYR A 50 -3.64 9.11 -16.21
C TYR A 50 -2.18 9.46 -16.47
N GLU A 51 -1.90 10.75 -16.69
CA GLU A 51 -0.52 11.25 -16.71
C GLU A 51 0.13 11.07 -15.33
N TYR A 52 1.46 10.99 -15.32
CA TYR A 52 2.20 10.82 -14.07
C TYR A 52 2.19 12.10 -13.22
N GLY A 53 2.16 11.94 -11.90
CA GLY A 53 2.22 13.06 -10.95
C GLY A 53 0.88 13.71 -10.65
N VAL A 54 -0.24 13.15 -11.12
CA VAL A 54 -1.59 13.62 -10.78
C VAL A 54 -2.00 13.15 -9.38
N ASP A 55 -2.82 13.95 -8.70
CA ASP A 55 -3.46 13.55 -7.44
C ASP A 55 -4.57 12.53 -7.74
N MET A 56 -4.31 11.26 -7.41
CA MET A 56 -5.22 10.15 -7.68
C MET A 56 -6.53 10.25 -6.89
N ASP A 57 -6.53 10.87 -5.71
CA ASP A 57 -7.76 11.06 -4.92
C ASP A 57 -8.65 12.13 -5.55
N GLU A 58 -8.06 13.17 -6.10
CA GLU A 58 -8.79 14.16 -6.88
C GLU A 58 -9.34 13.55 -8.17
N LYS A 59 -8.53 12.78 -8.90
CA LYS A 59 -8.96 12.10 -10.13
C LYS A 59 -10.06 11.08 -9.88
N LYS A 60 -10.01 10.36 -8.76
CA LYS A 60 -11.09 9.46 -8.35
C LYS A 60 -12.40 10.21 -8.15
N ARG A 61 -12.41 11.34 -7.42
CA ARG A 61 -13.61 12.17 -7.23
C ARG A 61 -14.16 12.73 -8.54
N GLN A 62 -13.28 13.18 -9.45
CA GLN A 62 -13.68 13.65 -10.78
C GLN A 62 -14.32 12.53 -11.59
N LEU A 63 -13.77 11.31 -11.52
CA LEU A 63 -14.28 10.12 -12.18
C LEU A 63 -15.63 9.69 -11.60
N GLU A 64 -15.81 9.67 -10.27
CA GLU A 64 -17.09 9.42 -9.59
C GLU A 64 -18.14 10.40 -10.09
N SER A 65 -17.85 11.68 -10.08
CA SER A 65 -18.77 12.72 -10.55
C SER A 65 -19.13 12.59 -12.04
N ALA A 66 -18.19 12.14 -12.88
CA ALA A 66 -18.47 11.91 -14.30
C ALA A 66 -19.37 10.70 -14.54
N LEU A 67 -19.16 9.62 -13.76
CA LEU A 67 -19.95 8.39 -13.85
C LEU A 67 -21.35 8.53 -13.27
N ASP A 68 -21.56 9.36 -12.25
CA ASP A 68 -22.88 9.70 -11.71
C ASP A 68 -23.82 10.30 -12.77
N GLY A 69 -23.27 10.91 -13.81
CA GLY A 69 -24.02 11.46 -14.94
C GLY A 69 -24.39 10.44 -16.02
N VAL A 70 -23.90 9.20 -15.92
CA VAL A 70 -24.11 8.16 -16.93
C VAL A 70 -25.42 7.43 -16.65
N THR A 71 -26.31 7.39 -17.65
CA THR A 71 -27.55 6.62 -17.54
C THR A 71 -27.26 5.14 -17.77
N MET A 72 -27.46 4.32 -16.75
CA MET A 72 -27.33 2.86 -16.79
C MET A 72 -28.68 2.18 -16.93
N PRO A 73 -28.74 0.94 -17.45
CA PRO A 73 -29.94 0.10 -17.41
C PRO A 73 -30.41 -0.13 -15.96
N GLU A 74 -31.74 -0.31 -15.76
CA GLU A 74 -32.33 -0.52 -14.42
C GLU A 74 -31.79 -1.78 -13.70
N ASP A 75 -31.37 -2.80 -14.46
CA ASP A 75 -30.81 -4.05 -13.92
C ASP A 75 -29.28 -4.01 -13.73
N ALA A 76 -28.63 -2.93 -14.15
CA ALA A 76 -27.19 -2.75 -13.96
C ALA A 76 -26.88 -2.23 -12.54
N GLN A 77 -25.80 -2.70 -11.96
CA GLN A 77 -25.31 -2.20 -10.68
C GLN A 77 -24.53 -0.89 -10.87
N GLU A 78 -24.47 -0.07 -9.83
CA GLU A 78 -23.65 1.15 -9.84
C GLU A 78 -22.18 0.80 -10.10
N PRO A 79 -21.48 1.57 -10.97
CA PRO A 79 -20.09 1.31 -11.29
C PRO A 79 -19.19 1.44 -10.04
N SER A 80 -18.32 0.49 -9.84
CA SER A 80 -17.32 0.55 -8.77
C SER A 80 -15.98 1.02 -9.33
N ILE A 81 -15.32 1.94 -8.61
CA ILE A 81 -14.03 2.51 -8.98
C ILE A 81 -12.94 1.95 -8.09
N MET A 82 -11.95 1.32 -8.72
CA MET A 82 -10.76 0.82 -8.07
C MET A 82 -9.54 1.59 -8.60
N ALA A 83 -8.90 2.40 -7.75
CA ALA A 83 -7.61 2.99 -8.09
C ALA A 83 -6.53 1.91 -7.96
N ILE A 84 -5.72 1.71 -8.99
CA ILE A 84 -4.54 0.85 -8.92
C ILE A 84 -3.31 1.74 -8.88
N SER A 85 -2.61 1.72 -7.76
CA SER A 85 -1.31 2.37 -7.61
C SER A 85 -0.29 1.38 -7.09
N MET A 86 1.00 1.66 -7.29
CA MET A 86 2.06 0.83 -6.71
C MET A 86 2.00 0.83 -5.16
N ASN A 87 1.40 1.86 -4.58
CA ASN A 87 1.21 1.95 -3.12
C ASN A 87 0.12 1.01 -2.58
N MET A 88 -0.71 0.42 -3.45
CA MET A 88 -1.72 -0.58 -3.08
C MET A 88 -1.17 -2.02 -3.09
N MET A 89 0.08 -2.19 -3.49
CA MET A 89 0.73 -3.51 -3.36
C MET A 89 1.04 -3.79 -1.89
N PRO A 90 0.79 -5.01 -1.40
CA PRO A 90 1.12 -5.35 -0.02
C PRO A 90 2.62 -5.19 0.23
N VAL A 91 2.97 -4.52 1.32
CA VAL A 91 4.37 -4.36 1.76
C VAL A 91 4.81 -5.51 2.65
N LEU A 92 3.85 -6.22 3.23
CA LEU A 92 4.06 -7.41 4.06
C LEU A 92 2.92 -8.40 3.82
N ALA A 93 3.23 -9.68 3.74
CA ALA A 93 2.24 -10.74 3.78
C ALA A 93 2.64 -11.77 4.83
N LEU A 94 1.67 -12.11 5.64
CA LEU A 94 1.79 -13.05 6.75
C LEU A 94 0.99 -14.30 6.44
N SER A 95 1.49 -15.45 6.82
CA SER A 95 0.77 -16.71 6.82
C SER A 95 0.65 -17.22 8.24
N ILE A 96 -0.56 -17.41 8.70
CA ILE A 96 -0.88 -17.78 10.07
C ILE A 96 -1.45 -19.20 10.05
N SER A 97 -0.85 -20.08 10.79
CA SER A 97 -1.30 -21.46 10.99
C SER A 97 -1.35 -21.79 12.48
N SER A 98 -2.12 -22.80 12.86
CA SER A 98 -2.19 -23.28 14.24
C SER A 98 -2.05 -24.78 14.30
N SER A 99 -1.34 -25.27 15.31
CA SER A 99 -1.25 -26.70 15.64
C SER A 99 -2.35 -27.18 16.60
N GLU A 100 -3.09 -26.25 17.22
CA GLU A 100 -4.10 -26.54 18.24
C GLU A 100 -5.52 -26.18 17.77
N GLU A 101 -5.69 -25.11 16.98
CA GLU A 101 -6.97 -24.64 16.45
C GLU A 101 -7.23 -25.24 15.07
N ASP A 102 -8.47 -25.58 14.79
CA ASP A 102 -8.89 -25.85 13.40
C ASP A 102 -8.98 -24.55 12.60
N ILE A 103 -9.16 -24.67 11.28
CA ILE A 103 -9.12 -23.50 10.38
C ILE A 103 -10.27 -22.50 10.63
N VAL A 104 -11.41 -22.96 11.20
CA VAL A 104 -12.57 -22.11 11.53
C VAL A 104 -12.28 -21.32 12.82
N GLU A 105 -11.75 -22.00 13.84
CA GLU A 105 -11.32 -21.36 15.09
C GLU A 105 -10.17 -20.39 14.81
N LEU A 106 -9.19 -20.79 14.01
CA LEU A 106 -8.09 -19.94 13.57
C LEU A 106 -8.59 -18.70 12.82
N THR A 107 -9.61 -18.85 11.95
CA THR A 107 -10.22 -17.71 11.25
C THR A 107 -10.74 -16.69 12.26
N SER A 108 -11.51 -17.14 13.27
CA SER A 108 -12.05 -16.26 14.31
C SER A 108 -10.95 -15.61 15.14
N THR A 109 -9.91 -16.37 15.53
CA THR A 109 -8.76 -15.83 16.27
C THR A 109 -8.05 -14.73 15.46
N VAL A 110 -7.84 -14.95 14.18
CA VAL A 110 -7.18 -13.97 13.31
C VAL A 110 -8.04 -12.73 13.11
N GLU A 111 -9.35 -12.89 12.83
CA GLU A 111 -10.27 -11.77 12.58
C GLU A 111 -10.54 -10.93 13.84
N ASP A 112 -10.69 -11.56 14.99
CA ASP A 112 -11.09 -10.86 16.21
C ASP A 112 -9.90 -10.32 17.00
N VAL A 113 -8.72 -10.95 16.91
CA VAL A 113 -7.57 -10.61 17.77
C VAL A 113 -6.42 -10.02 16.97
N VAL A 114 -5.94 -10.70 15.91
CA VAL A 114 -4.72 -10.31 15.20
C VAL A 114 -4.96 -9.15 14.23
N LEU A 115 -5.96 -9.29 13.36
CA LEU A 115 -6.26 -8.30 12.32
C LEU A 115 -6.54 -6.89 12.87
N PRO A 116 -7.39 -6.71 13.92
CA PRO A 116 -7.67 -5.38 14.45
C PRO A 116 -6.46 -4.71 15.12
N LYS A 117 -5.48 -5.49 15.58
CA LYS A 117 -4.24 -4.95 16.13
C LYS A 117 -3.31 -4.47 15.02
N ILE A 118 -3.23 -5.22 13.90
CA ILE A 118 -2.46 -4.82 12.70
C ILE A 118 -3.02 -3.53 12.11
N GLU A 119 -4.35 -3.44 11.95
CA GLU A 119 -5.02 -2.25 11.39
C GLU A 119 -4.84 -0.98 12.22
N LYS A 120 -4.57 -1.11 13.53
CA LYS A 120 -4.30 0.03 14.42
C LYS A 120 -2.86 0.54 14.37
N ILE A 121 -1.96 -0.17 13.69
CA ILE A 121 -0.57 0.27 13.54
C ILE A 121 -0.53 1.52 12.68
N ASP A 122 0.14 2.55 13.17
CA ASP A 122 0.30 3.80 12.42
C ASP A 122 1.03 3.55 11.09
N GLY A 123 0.43 4.05 10.02
CA GLY A 123 0.95 3.84 8.66
C GLY A 123 0.40 2.61 7.94
N VAL A 124 -0.38 1.74 8.55
CA VAL A 124 -1.15 0.70 7.86
C VAL A 124 -2.40 1.33 7.24
N ALA A 125 -2.60 1.17 5.93
CA ALA A 125 -3.79 1.63 5.22
C ALA A 125 -4.91 0.58 5.22
N SER A 126 -4.54 -0.68 5.04
CA SER A 126 -5.47 -1.81 5.10
C SER A 126 -4.72 -3.11 5.37
N ALA A 127 -5.41 -4.04 5.99
CA ALA A 127 -4.99 -5.43 6.10
C ALA A 127 -6.11 -6.32 5.55
N THR A 128 -5.80 -7.16 4.58
CA THR A 128 -6.78 -8.03 3.92
C THR A 128 -6.47 -9.48 4.22
N ILE A 129 -7.49 -10.21 4.65
CA ILE A 129 -7.38 -11.62 5.01
C ILE A 129 -7.85 -12.50 3.84
N THR A 130 -7.21 -13.64 3.66
CA THR A 130 -7.58 -14.69 2.69
C THR A 130 -7.31 -16.07 3.28
N GLY A 131 -8.02 -17.08 2.79
CA GLY A 131 -7.98 -18.43 3.35
C GLY A 131 -9.01 -18.69 4.44
N GLN A 132 -9.95 -17.77 4.62
CA GLN A 132 -10.99 -17.81 5.63
C GLN A 132 -11.97 -18.98 5.41
N HIS A 133 -12.28 -19.64 6.51
CA HIS A 133 -13.39 -20.57 6.60
C HIS A 133 -14.43 -19.96 7.53
N ILE A 134 -15.48 -19.39 6.97
CA ILE A 134 -16.56 -18.78 7.74
C ILE A 134 -17.66 -19.78 8.03
N GLU A 135 -18.30 -19.64 9.18
CA GLU A 135 -19.52 -20.39 9.47
C GLU A 135 -20.69 -19.74 8.71
N GLU A 136 -21.32 -20.52 7.85
CA GLU A 136 -22.55 -20.14 7.14
C GLU A 136 -23.70 -20.98 7.65
N VAL A 137 -24.89 -20.38 7.80
CA VAL A 137 -26.09 -21.12 8.17
C VAL A 137 -26.76 -21.63 6.90
N ALA A 138 -26.70 -22.92 6.67
CA ALA A 138 -27.34 -23.59 5.53
C ALA A 138 -28.75 -24.00 5.86
N PHE A 139 -29.68 -23.68 4.95
CA PHE A 139 -31.06 -24.09 5.01
C PHE A 139 -31.31 -25.22 4.00
N THR A 140 -31.64 -26.40 4.48
CA THR A 140 -32.08 -27.52 3.63
C THR A 140 -33.61 -27.67 3.77
N TYR A 141 -34.32 -27.22 2.75
CA TYR A 141 -35.78 -27.21 2.77
C TYR A 141 -36.40 -28.61 2.58
N ASN A 142 -37.49 -28.87 3.32
CA ASN A 142 -38.34 -30.06 3.09
C ASN A 142 -39.37 -29.73 2.03
N GLU A 143 -39.06 -30.03 0.76
CA GLU A 143 -39.90 -29.71 -0.40
C GLU A 143 -41.33 -30.26 -0.27
N ALA A 144 -41.50 -31.47 0.30
CA ALA A 144 -42.81 -32.11 0.48
C ALA A 144 -43.69 -31.32 1.46
N LYS A 145 -43.12 -30.88 2.60
CA LYS A 145 -43.85 -30.05 3.57
C LYS A 145 -44.11 -28.65 3.04
N MET A 146 -43.18 -28.07 2.32
CA MET A 146 -43.37 -26.75 1.72
C MET A 146 -44.50 -26.76 0.69
N ALA A 147 -44.53 -27.78 -0.16
CA ALA A 147 -45.64 -27.97 -1.15
C ALA A 147 -47.00 -28.16 -0.48
N GLU A 148 -47.08 -28.93 0.63
CA GLU A 148 -48.30 -29.11 1.42
C GLU A 148 -48.81 -27.79 2.03
N LEU A 149 -47.89 -26.90 2.43
CA LEU A 149 -48.20 -25.61 3.04
C LEU A 149 -48.37 -24.48 2.00
N GLY A 150 -48.13 -24.75 0.72
CA GLY A 150 -48.18 -23.75 -0.35
C GLY A 150 -47.07 -22.70 -0.28
N LEU A 151 -45.93 -23.07 0.32
CA LEU A 151 -44.76 -22.21 0.44
C LEU A 151 -43.76 -22.45 -0.71
N THR A 152 -43.13 -21.38 -1.16
CA THR A 152 -41.97 -21.42 -2.08
C THR A 152 -40.71 -21.00 -1.35
N GLU A 153 -39.56 -21.42 -1.84
CA GLU A 153 -38.25 -21.04 -1.30
C GLU A 153 -38.09 -19.52 -1.22
N ASP A 154 -38.47 -18.80 -2.30
CA ASP A 154 -38.40 -17.33 -2.35
C ASP A 154 -39.29 -16.68 -1.27
N THR A 155 -40.47 -17.24 -1.02
CA THR A 155 -41.35 -16.71 0.02
C THR A 155 -40.74 -16.88 1.40
N VAL A 156 -40.14 -18.03 1.71
CA VAL A 156 -39.48 -18.29 2.98
C VAL A 156 -38.24 -17.38 3.13
N LYS A 157 -37.46 -17.25 2.07
CA LYS A 157 -36.27 -16.36 2.06
C LYS A 157 -36.64 -14.91 2.35
N GLN A 158 -37.66 -14.36 1.71
CA GLN A 158 -38.13 -13.00 1.97
C GLN A 158 -38.60 -12.80 3.42
N MET A 159 -39.25 -13.81 4.00
CA MET A 159 -39.75 -13.74 5.38
C MET A 159 -38.62 -13.83 6.40
N VAL A 160 -37.61 -14.66 6.16
CA VAL A 160 -36.39 -14.71 6.99
C VAL A 160 -35.65 -13.38 6.92
N GLN A 161 -35.49 -12.80 5.72
CA GLN A 161 -34.89 -11.49 5.55
C GLN A 161 -35.67 -10.37 6.26
N ALA A 162 -37.02 -10.43 6.20
CA ALA A 162 -37.87 -9.47 6.88
C ALA A 162 -37.82 -9.59 8.43
N SER A 163 -37.55 -10.79 8.95
CA SER A 163 -37.42 -11.02 10.40
C SER A 163 -36.12 -10.46 11.00
N ASP A 164 -35.11 -10.15 10.17
CA ASP A 164 -33.83 -9.53 10.59
C ASP A 164 -33.92 -7.99 10.60
N MET A 165 -35.06 -7.41 10.28
CA MET A 165 -35.21 -5.95 10.25
C MET A 165 -35.60 -5.41 11.62
N GLY A 166 -34.74 -4.52 12.16
CA GLY A 166 -35.08 -3.70 13.33
C GLY A 166 -36.19 -2.68 12.97
N VAL A 167 -37.25 -2.64 13.74
CA VAL A 167 -38.34 -1.69 13.53
C VAL A 167 -38.33 -0.64 14.62
N SER A 168 -38.19 0.64 14.24
CA SER A 168 -38.39 1.75 15.18
C SER A 168 -39.90 1.92 15.40
N LEU A 169 -40.34 1.78 16.66
CA LEU A 169 -41.73 2.02 17.06
C LEU A 169 -42.00 3.51 17.33
N GLY A 170 -41.00 4.38 17.23
CA GLY A 170 -41.12 5.80 17.51
C GLY A 170 -40.78 6.18 18.95
N LEU A 171 -41.15 7.40 19.33
CA LEU A 171 -40.92 7.94 20.67
C LEU A 171 -42.08 7.54 21.57
N TYR A 172 -41.79 6.97 22.72
CA TYR A 172 -42.75 6.64 23.76
C TYR A 172 -42.42 7.46 25.02
N GLU A 173 -43.45 7.95 25.72
CA GLU A 173 -43.37 8.70 26.92
C GLU A 173 -43.22 7.75 28.15
N PHE A 174 -42.12 7.78 28.85
CA PHE A 174 -41.87 7.06 30.08
C PHE A 174 -41.83 8.04 31.27
N GLU A 175 -41.85 7.53 32.50
CA GLU A 175 -41.83 8.39 33.73
C GLU A 175 -40.60 9.31 33.82
N GLU A 176 -39.49 8.99 33.09
CA GLU A 176 -38.24 9.77 33.10
C GLU A 176 -38.03 10.59 31.82
N GLY A 177 -38.98 10.56 30.85
CA GLY A 177 -38.92 11.33 29.60
C GLY A 177 -39.33 10.54 28.34
N GLU A 178 -39.22 11.16 27.18
CA GLU A 178 -39.46 10.51 25.90
C GLU A 178 -38.25 9.70 25.46
N GLU A 179 -38.43 8.39 25.23
CA GLU A 179 -37.39 7.53 24.71
C GLU A 179 -37.81 6.87 23.37
N ALA A 180 -36.84 6.72 22.46
CA ALA A 180 -37.05 6.00 21.21
C ALA A 180 -37.05 4.49 21.46
N VAL A 181 -38.19 3.85 21.19
CA VAL A 181 -38.31 2.39 21.33
C VAL A 181 -37.96 1.72 19.98
N TYR A 182 -36.97 0.84 20.06
CA TYR A 182 -36.53 -0.01 18.97
C TYR A 182 -36.87 -1.47 19.28
N VAL A 183 -37.53 -2.16 18.36
CA VAL A 183 -37.61 -3.63 18.40
C VAL A 183 -36.49 -4.16 17.51
N ASP A 184 -35.49 -4.75 18.14
CA ASP A 184 -34.41 -5.44 17.44
C ASP A 184 -34.87 -6.87 17.15
N GLY A 185 -35.21 -7.16 15.89
CA GLY A 185 -35.63 -8.48 15.43
C GLY A 185 -34.45 -9.41 15.07
N LYS A 186 -33.19 -8.97 15.34
CA LYS A 186 -32.00 -9.75 14.96
C LYS A 186 -31.97 -11.12 15.61
N VAL A 187 -32.01 -12.13 14.79
CA VAL A 187 -31.84 -13.54 15.20
C VAL A 187 -30.36 -13.88 15.11
N THR A 188 -29.71 -14.02 16.28
CA THR A 188 -28.27 -14.22 16.39
C THR A 188 -27.85 -15.68 16.63
N THR A 189 -28.81 -16.61 16.72
CA THR A 189 -28.55 -18.03 17.02
C THR A 189 -29.32 -18.95 16.07
N VAL A 190 -28.74 -20.13 15.77
CA VAL A 190 -29.39 -21.17 14.94
C VAL A 190 -30.72 -21.61 15.57
N ASP A 191 -30.80 -21.71 16.89
CA ASP A 191 -32.07 -22.07 17.57
C ASP A 191 -33.10 -20.95 17.45
N GLY A 192 -32.70 -19.69 17.48
CA GLY A 192 -33.57 -18.56 17.20
C GLY A 192 -34.09 -18.59 15.77
N LEU A 193 -33.28 -18.98 14.79
CA LEU A 193 -33.73 -19.15 13.41
C LEU A 193 -34.81 -20.24 13.28
N LYS A 194 -34.65 -21.35 14.00
CA LYS A 194 -35.65 -22.45 13.99
C LYS A 194 -37.02 -22.02 14.51
N GLU A 195 -37.05 -21.04 15.42
CA GLU A 195 -38.28 -20.52 16.06
C GLU A 195 -38.99 -19.43 15.22
N ILE A 196 -38.41 -18.96 14.11
CA ILE A 196 -39.06 -17.98 13.23
C ILE A 196 -40.39 -18.52 12.74
N LEU A 197 -41.44 -17.72 12.91
CA LEU A 197 -42.82 -18.07 12.51
C LEU A 197 -43.07 -17.63 11.07
N ILE A 198 -43.32 -18.61 10.19
CA ILE A 198 -43.69 -18.41 8.78
C ILE A 198 -45.21 -18.45 8.68
N PRO A 199 -45.87 -17.39 8.21
CA PRO A 199 -47.33 -17.39 8.04
C PRO A 199 -47.73 -18.33 6.89
N VAL A 200 -48.75 -19.15 7.14
CA VAL A 200 -49.29 -20.11 6.19
C VAL A 200 -50.81 -20.01 6.14
N THR A 201 -51.39 -20.44 5.04
CA THR A 201 -52.87 -20.52 4.96
C THR A 201 -53.36 -21.75 5.74
N PRO A 202 -54.22 -21.55 6.77
CA PRO A 202 -54.73 -22.68 7.53
C PRO A 202 -55.44 -23.68 6.62
N SER A 203 -55.17 -24.99 6.81
CA SER A 203 -55.75 -26.08 6.09
C SER A 203 -56.33 -27.12 7.05
N ALA A 204 -57.05 -28.14 6.53
CA ALA A 204 -57.59 -29.23 7.34
C ALA A 204 -56.50 -30.08 8.01
N THR A 205 -55.28 -30.10 7.44
CA THR A 205 -54.11 -30.79 7.96
C THR A 205 -53.25 -29.92 8.85
N ASN A 206 -53.30 -28.59 8.65
CA ASN A 206 -52.60 -27.61 9.49
C ASN A 206 -53.53 -26.45 9.86
N PRO A 207 -54.23 -26.50 11.01
CA PRO A 207 -55.12 -25.44 11.45
C PRO A 207 -54.40 -24.18 11.97
N SER A 208 -53.11 -24.23 12.19
CA SER A 208 -52.28 -23.09 12.64
C SER A 208 -52.03 -22.11 11.50
N PRO A 209 -52.20 -20.80 11.70
CA PRO A 209 -51.82 -19.80 10.71
C PRO A 209 -50.32 -19.58 10.57
N PHE A 210 -49.51 -20.28 11.38
CA PHE A 210 -48.03 -20.16 11.38
C PHE A 210 -47.40 -21.56 11.48
N VAL A 211 -46.24 -21.70 10.88
CA VAL A 211 -45.34 -22.85 11.03
C VAL A 211 -43.95 -22.34 11.43
N LYS A 212 -43.22 -23.10 12.25
CA LYS A 212 -41.86 -22.75 12.57
C LYS A 212 -40.92 -23.09 11.42
N LEU A 213 -39.94 -22.25 11.19
CA LEU A 213 -38.94 -22.47 10.12
C LEU A 213 -38.23 -23.82 10.31
N GLY A 214 -37.87 -24.19 11.56
CA GLY A 214 -37.28 -25.50 11.87
C GLY A 214 -38.18 -26.73 11.58
N GLU A 215 -39.49 -26.56 11.30
CA GLU A 215 -40.38 -27.64 10.90
C GLU A 215 -40.34 -27.88 9.38
N ILE A 216 -39.98 -26.87 8.60
CA ILE A 216 -39.96 -26.89 7.13
C ILE A 216 -38.55 -26.91 6.53
N ALA A 217 -37.54 -26.63 7.34
CA ALA A 217 -36.15 -26.68 6.93
C ALA A 217 -35.26 -27.29 8.01
N SER A 218 -34.23 -28.07 7.62
CA SER A 218 -33.07 -28.36 8.48
C SER A 218 -32.16 -27.16 8.43
N ILE A 219 -31.77 -26.66 9.60
CA ILE A 219 -30.90 -25.47 9.74
C ILE A 219 -29.63 -25.94 10.45
N GLU A 220 -28.55 -25.91 9.73
CA GLU A 220 -27.24 -26.39 10.20
C GLU A 220 -26.17 -25.32 9.95
N THR A 221 -25.23 -25.21 10.87
CA THR A 221 -24.02 -24.43 10.61
C THR A 221 -23.08 -25.28 9.77
N VAL A 222 -22.67 -24.75 8.62
CA VAL A 222 -21.71 -25.39 7.71
C VAL A 222 -20.52 -24.45 7.50
N GLY A 223 -19.33 -25.01 7.46
CA GLY A 223 -18.16 -24.25 7.08
C GLY A 223 -18.22 -23.90 5.59
N LYS A 224 -18.19 -22.61 5.27
CA LYS A 224 -18.05 -22.13 3.90
C LYS A 224 -16.60 -21.70 3.66
N VAL A 225 -16.01 -22.31 2.67
CA VAL A 225 -14.65 -21.98 2.21
C VAL A 225 -14.78 -20.82 1.22
N GLU A 226 -14.37 -19.62 1.62
CA GLU A 226 -14.31 -18.48 0.69
C GLU A 226 -13.09 -18.55 -0.24
N SER A 227 -11.94 -18.92 0.35
CA SER A 227 -10.68 -19.13 -0.36
C SER A 227 -9.84 -20.14 0.38
N VAL A 228 -8.90 -20.77 -0.30
CA VAL A 228 -7.95 -21.71 0.32
C VAL A 228 -6.56 -21.08 0.28
N SER A 229 -5.95 -20.94 1.45
CA SER A 229 -4.55 -20.58 1.60
C SER A 229 -3.80 -21.71 2.29
N ARG A 230 -2.58 -22.00 1.83
CA ARG A 230 -1.75 -23.05 2.38
C ARG A 230 -0.30 -22.62 2.43
N THR A 231 0.36 -22.95 3.53
CA THR A 231 1.79 -22.71 3.72
C THR A 231 2.47 -23.99 4.16
N ASN A 232 3.55 -24.37 3.48
CA ASN A 232 4.30 -25.60 3.74
C ASN A 232 3.46 -26.90 3.66
N GLY A 233 2.29 -26.83 2.99
CA GLY A 233 1.37 -27.96 2.84
C GLY A 233 0.28 -28.05 3.90
N GLU A 234 0.26 -27.15 4.87
CA GLU A 234 -0.78 -27.02 5.89
C GLU A 234 -1.75 -25.89 5.55
N ASP A 235 -2.99 -25.96 6.00
CA ASP A 235 -3.97 -24.93 5.82
C ASP A 235 -3.60 -23.71 6.68
N ALA A 236 -3.74 -22.51 6.12
CA ALA A 236 -3.29 -21.29 6.75
C ALA A 236 -4.21 -20.11 6.38
N ILE A 237 -4.19 -19.09 7.22
CA ILE A 237 -4.80 -17.79 6.94
C ILE A 237 -3.71 -16.82 6.49
N THR A 238 -3.93 -16.14 5.37
CA THR A 238 -2.98 -15.13 4.88
C THR A 238 -3.51 -13.74 5.15
N ILE A 239 -2.68 -12.86 5.72
CA ILE A 239 -2.95 -11.42 5.85
C ILE A 239 -2.02 -10.67 4.92
N GLN A 240 -2.57 -9.86 4.02
CA GLN A 240 -1.84 -8.94 3.17
C GLN A 240 -1.97 -7.53 3.70
N ILE A 241 -0.85 -6.87 3.96
CA ILE A 241 -0.79 -5.57 4.60
C ILE A 241 -0.32 -4.53 3.61
N VAL A 242 -1.15 -3.51 3.41
CA VAL A 242 -0.90 -2.35 2.54
C VAL A 242 -0.61 -1.14 3.42
N LYS A 243 0.46 -0.42 3.10
CA LYS A 243 0.81 0.81 3.82
C LYS A 243 0.08 2.04 3.27
N GLY A 244 -0.07 3.05 4.10
CA GLY A 244 -0.50 4.38 3.68
C GLY A 244 0.47 5.02 2.68
N GLN A 245 -0.04 5.93 1.87
CA GLN A 245 0.70 6.54 0.77
C GLN A 245 1.99 7.23 1.26
N GLU A 246 1.95 7.96 2.36
CA GLU A 246 3.08 8.67 2.94
C GLU A 246 3.86 7.85 3.99
N ALA A 247 3.37 6.66 4.34
CA ALA A 247 3.99 5.84 5.37
C ALA A 247 5.31 5.23 4.89
N ASN A 248 6.29 5.14 5.80
CA ASN A 248 7.57 4.50 5.52
C ASN A 248 7.42 2.97 5.59
N THR A 249 7.79 2.28 4.50
CA THR A 249 7.66 0.81 4.37
C THR A 249 8.38 0.07 5.50
N VAL A 250 9.62 0.42 5.79
CA VAL A 250 10.45 -0.24 6.81
C VAL A 250 9.85 -0.06 8.21
N THR A 251 9.37 1.16 8.52
CA THR A 251 8.75 1.44 9.82
C THR A 251 7.48 0.62 10.01
N VAL A 252 6.61 0.55 9.01
CA VAL A 252 5.36 -0.23 9.06
C VAL A 252 5.66 -1.72 9.19
N VAL A 253 6.55 -2.26 8.35
CA VAL A 253 6.93 -3.67 8.37
C VAL A 253 7.52 -4.06 9.74
N ASN A 254 8.42 -3.26 10.29
CA ASN A 254 9.04 -3.54 11.59
C ASN A 254 8.03 -3.47 12.73
N ALA A 255 7.10 -2.50 12.72
CA ALA A 255 6.05 -2.42 13.72
C ALA A 255 5.09 -3.62 13.67
N VAL A 256 4.76 -4.11 12.47
CA VAL A 256 3.96 -5.34 12.33
C VAL A 256 4.73 -6.56 12.80
N LYS A 257 6.02 -6.70 12.44
CA LYS A 257 6.86 -7.82 12.90
C LYS A 257 6.96 -7.88 14.43
N GLU A 258 7.14 -6.74 15.08
CA GLU A 258 7.15 -6.67 16.55
C GLU A 258 5.81 -7.13 17.14
N LEU A 259 4.68 -6.70 16.55
CA LEU A 259 3.35 -7.13 16.98
C LEU A 259 3.16 -8.66 16.82
N ILE A 260 3.48 -9.23 15.65
CA ILE A 260 3.28 -10.66 15.40
C ILE A 260 4.16 -11.55 16.28
N ASP A 261 5.38 -11.11 16.59
CA ASP A 261 6.28 -11.80 17.54
C ASP A 261 5.66 -11.87 18.96
N ASP A 262 4.91 -10.84 19.35
CA ASP A 262 4.21 -10.82 20.64
C ASP A 262 2.93 -11.67 20.62
N GLU A 263 2.18 -11.66 19.50
CA GLU A 263 0.98 -12.50 19.35
C GLU A 263 1.31 -13.99 19.29
N GLU A 264 2.38 -14.37 18.58
CA GLU A 264 2.86 -15.76 18.52
C GLU A 264 3.24 -16.31 19.89
N LYS A 265 3.78 -15.46 20.79
CA LYS A 265 4.07 -15.83 22.18
C LYS A 265 2.84 -15.83 23.08
N ALA A 266 1.81 -15.04 22.76
CA ALA A 266 0.62 -14.87 23.58
C ALA A 266 -0.44 -15.94 23.31
N ILE A 267 -0.47 -16.51 22.10
CA ILE A 267 -1.46 -17.50 21.66
C ILE A 267 -0.74 -18.85 21.48
N ASP A 268 -1.09 -19.82 22.30
CA ASP A 268 -0.48 -21.14 22.23
C ASP A 268 -0.80 -21.84 20.89
N GLY A 269 0.20 -22.48 20.29
CA GLY A 269 0.05 -23.22 19.04
C GLY A 269 0.00 -22.36 17.76
N LEU A 270 -0.02 -21.02 17.87
CA LEU A 270 -0.01 -20.12 16.72
C LEU A 270 1.40 -20.04 16.12
N THR A 271 1.47 -20.08 14.79
CA THR A 271 2.71 -19.87 14.03
C THR A 271 2.45 -18.83 12.95
N ILE A 272 3.29 -17.78 12.89
CA ILE A 272 3.13 -16.67 11.96
C ILE A 272 4.39 -16.57 11.09
N ASP A 273 4.28 -17.01 9.84
CA ASP A 273 5.36 -16.95 8.86
C ASP A 273 5.23 -15.67 8.00
N VAL A 274 6.34 -14.97 7.83
CA VAL A 274 6.42 -13.85 6.87
C VAL A 274 6.67 -14.41 5.48
N THR A 275 5.71 -14.29 4.58
CA THR A 275 5.78 -14.81 3.21
C THR A 275 6.18 -13.78 2.17
N LEU A 276 5.94 -12.49 2.45
CA LEU A 276 6.40 -11.35 1.67
C LEU A 276 6.88 -10.27 2.64
N ASP A 277 8.06 -9.73 2.40
CA ASP A 277 8.63 -8.61 3.14
C ASP A 277 9.31 -7.65 2.17
N GLN A 278 8.77 -6.44 2.03
CA GLN A 278 9.40 -5.38 1.24
C GLN A 278 10.33 -4.48 2.08
N GLY A 279 10.26 -4.56 3.40
CA GLY A 279 11.11 -3.79 4.31
C GLY A 279 12.54 -4.32 4.35
N GLU A 280 12.70 -5.64 4.47
CA GLU A 280 14.01 -6.30 4.60
C GLU A 280 14.97 -5.99 3.43
N PRO A 281 14.58 -6.10 2.14
CA PRO A 281 15.45 -5.72 1.02
C PRO A 281 15.82 -4.24 1.01
N ILE A 282 14.93 -3.35 1.51
CA ILE A 282 15.22 -1.92 1.64
C ILE A 282 16.27 -1.70 2.71
N GLU A 283 16.10 -2.26 3.91
CA GLU A 283 17.08 -2.17 5.01
C GLU A 283 18.43 -2.73 4.61
N GLU A 284 18.46 -3.91 4.00
CA GLU A 284 19.69 -4.55 3.52
C GLU A 284 20.41 -3.68 2.47
N SER A 285 19.64 -3.07 1.56
CA SER A 285 20.18 -2.17 0.54
C SER A 285 20.79 -0.93 1.19
N VAL A 286 20.09 -0.29 2.13
CA VAL A 286 20.58 0.88 2.88
C VAL A 286 21.86 0.52 3.65
N PHE A 287 21.85 -0.60 4.38
CA PHE A 287 23.01 -1.05 5.16
C PHE A 287 24.20 -1.36 4.25
N THR A 288 23.98 -2.09 3.16
CA THR A 288 25.03 -2.42 2.18
C THR A 288 25.62 -1.17 1.56
N MET A 289 24.81 -0.18 1.19
CA MET A 289 25.31 1.07 0.62
C MET A 289 26.11 1.88 1.63
N LEU A 290 25.67 1.96 2.91
CA LEU A 290 26.44 2.60 3.97
C LEU A 290 27.77 1.89 4.21
N GLU A 291 27.77 0.56 4.27
CA GLU A 291 29.00 -0.24 4.39
C GLU A 291 29.96 0.04 3.23
N LYS A 292 29.47 0.03 1.98
CA LYS A 292 30.31 0.30 0.80
C LYS A 292 30.79 1.75 0.76
N ALA A 293 29.97 2.71 1.18
CA ALA A 293 30.36 4.11 1.30
C ALA A 293 31.51 4.29 2.33
N ILE A 294 31.39 3.65 3.51
CA ILE A 294 32.43 3.67 4.55
C ILE A 294 33.70 2.99 4.03
N PHE A 295 33.56 1.81 3.42
CA PHE A 295 34.70 1.06 2.89
C PHE A 295 35.39 1.80 1.74
N GLY A 296 34.63 2.38 0.81
CA GLY A 296 35.15 3.25 -0.25
C GLY A 296 35.84 4.50 0.30
N GLY A 297 35.25 5.11 1.33
CA GLY A 297 35.85 6.23 2.06
C GLY A 297 37.19 5.85 2.71
N LEU A 298 37.28 4.69 3.36
CA LEU A 298 38.54 4.20 3.96
C LEU A 298 39.63 3.95 2.92
N ILE A 299 39.27 3.34 1.78
CA ILE A 299 40.22 3.15 0.66
C ILE A 299 40.71 4.50 0.13
N ALA A 300 39.78 5.45 -0.05
CA ALA A 300 40.14 6.80 -0.49
C ALA A 300 41.08 7.50 0.50
N ILE A 301 40.84 7.40 1.80
CA ILE A 301 41.71 7.90 2.87
C ILE A 301 43.10 7.30 2.73
N LEU A 302 43.19 5.98 2.54
CA LEU A 302 44.48 5.29 2.38
C LEU A 302 45.23 5.80 1.14
N ILE A 303 44.52 5.95 0.00
CA ILE A 303 45.11 6.48 -1.23
C ILE A 303 45.62 7.91 -1.04
N ILE A 304 44.78 8.79 -0.46
CA ILE A 304 45.16 10.19 -0.18
C ILE A 304 46.40 10.23 0.72
N LEU A 305 46.44 9.44 1.79
CA LEU A 305 47.58 9.38 2.71
C LEU A 305 48.83 8.91 2.00
N LEU A 306 48.75 7.97 1.08
CA LEU A 306 49.85 7.42 0.31
C LEU A 306 50.41 8.45 -0.68
N PHE A 307 49.56 9.27 -1.29
CA PHE A 307 49.93 10.32 -2.23
C PHE A 307 50.46 11.57 -1.53
N LEU A 308 49.73 12.11 -0.55
CA LEU A 308 50.10 13.35 0.14
C LEU A 308 51.20 13.13 1.19
N ARG A 309 51.33 11.91 1.72
CA ARG A 309 52.27 11.55 2.80
C ARG A 309 52.20 12.47 4.02
N ASP A 310 51.05 13.13 4.22
CA ASP A 310 50.78 14.02 5.32
C ASP A 310 49.39 13.76 5.93
N PHE A 311 49.42 13.35 7.20
CA PHE A 311 48.19 12.95 7.92
C PHE A 311 47.23 14.13 8.14
N LYS A 312 47.75 15.34 8.35
CA LYS A 312 46.91 16.52 8.60
C LYS A 312 46.13 16.93 7.35
N SER A 313 46.75 16.92 6.20
CA SER A 313 46.11 17.23 4.91
C SER A 313 45.11 16.18 4.52
N THR A 314 45.38 14.91 4.82
CA THR A 314 44.45 13.82 4.63
C THR A 314 43.19 14.03 5.46
N ILE A 315 43.30 14.38 6.75
CA ILE A 315 42.10 14.65 7.59
C ILE A 315 41.28 15.82 7.03
N ILE A 316 41.93 16.89 6.57
CA ILE A 316 41.21 18.06 5.99
C ILE A 316 40.41 17.64 4.75
N SER A 317 41.00 16.85 3.86
CA SER A 317 40.32 16.36 2.67
C SER A 317 39.11 15.45 2.99
N ILE A 318 39.23 14.64 4.06
CA ILE A 318 38.18 13.71 4.48
C ILE A 318 36.95 14.44 5.08
N ILE A 319 37.16 15.54 5.81
CA ILE A 319 36.08 16.31 6.43
C ILE A 319 35.10 16.87 5.38
N SER A 320 35.57 17.14 4.16
CA SER A 320 34.69 17.63 3.08
C SER A 320 33.60 16.63 2.71
N ILE A 321 33.86 15.32 2.84
CA ILE A 321 32.89 14.26 2.49
C ILE A 321 31.63 14.33 3.37
N PRO A 322 31.73 14.17 4.70
CA PRO A 322 30.52 14.22 5.55
C PRO A 322 29.82 15.58 5.48
N VAL A 323 30.55 16.68 5.34
CA VAL A 323 29.96 18.02 5.21
C VAL A 323 29.14 18.13 3.95
N SER A 324 29.67 17.69 2.80
CA SER A 324 28.92 17.70 1.53
C SER A 324 27.70 16.79 1.57
N ILE A 325 27.82 15.61 2.16
CA ILE A 325 26.70 14.69 2.32
C ILE A 325 25.61 15.27 3.23
N PHE A 326 25.96 15.86 4.39
CA PHE A 326 24.99 16.47 5.29
C PHE A 326 24.24 17.64 4.64
N ILE A 327 24.95 18.49 3.88
CA ILE A 327 24.29 19.58 3.14
C ILE A 327 23.33 19.00 2.10
N ALA A 328 23.73 17.97 1.36
CA ALA A 328 22.88 17.32 0.38
C ALA A 328 21.64 16.66 1.03
N LEU A 329 21.81 15.99 2.17
CA LEU A 329 20.69 15.40 2.91
C LEU A 329 19.71 16.46 3.41
N LEU A 330 20.19 17.63 3.86
CA LEU A 330 19.33 18.75 4.22
C LEU A 330 18.53 19.29 3.01
N LEU A 331 19.16 19.37 1.83
CA LEU A 331 18.49 19.83 0.61
C LEU A 331 17.47 18.80 0.11
N LEU A 332 17.78 17.51 0.19
CA LEU A 332 16.84 16.42 -0.14
C LEU A 332 15.62 16.46 0.79
N ASN A 333 15.85 16.60 2.10
CA ASN A 333 14.77 16.71 3.07
C ASN A 333 13.90 17.96 2.84
N TRP A 334 14.50 19.08 2.42
CA TRP A 334 13.74 20.31 2.10
C TRP A 334 12.88 20.17 0.85
N MET A 335 13.21 19.25 -0.05
CA MET A 335 12.45 18.92 -1.25
C MET A 335 11.56 17.69 -1.10
N ASP A 336 11.37 17.19 0.13
CA ASP A 336 10.60 15.98 0.45
C ASP A 336 11.05 14.72 -0.30
N ILE A 337 12.34 14.67 -0.68
CA ILE A 337 12.93 13.51 -1.33
C ILE A 337 13.44 12.54 -0.27
N THR A 338 12.84 11.35 -0.23
CA THR A 338 13.20 10.29 0.71
C THR A 338 14.52 9.61 0.35
N LEU A 339 15.20 9.05 1.38
CA LEU A 339 16.33 8.18 1.17
C LEU A 339 15.87 6.84 0.62
N ASN A 340 16.35 6.51 -0.56
CA ASN A 340 16.05 5.25 -1.25
C ASN A 340 17.32 4.74 -1.98
N ILE A 341 17.19 3.61 -2.67
CA ILE A 341 18.30 2.99 -3.41
C ILE A 341 18.92 3.97 -4.41
N MET A 342 18.12 4.81 -5.07
CA MET A 342 18.60 5.77 -6.07
C MET A 342 19.38 6.92 -5.42
N THR A 343 18.85 7.53 -4.35
CA THR A 343 19.52 8.62 -3.62
C THR A 343 20.80 8.14 -2.95
N LEU A 344 20.79 6.95 -2.32
CA LEU A 344 21.97 6.35 -1.69
C LEU A 344 23.01 5.93 -2.72
N GLY A 345 22.58 5.40 -3.87
CA GLY A 345 23.45 5.11 -5.01
C GLY A 345 24.15 6.36 -5.53
N ALA A 346 23.39 7.46 -5.69
CA ALA A 346 23.93 8.75 -6.09
C ALA A 346 24.97 9.28 -5.09
N ILE A 347 24.68 9.22 -3.78
CA ILE A 347 25.64 9.62 -2.73
C ILE A 347 26.93 8.80 -2.86
N THR A 348 26.81 7.48 -3.02
CA THR A 348 27.97 6.58 -3.13
C THR A 348 28.86 6.94 -4.32
N VAL A 349 28.27 7.23 -5.49
CA VAL A 349 28.99 7.67 -6.68
C VAL A 349 29.60 9.06 -6.49
N ALA A 350 28.86 9.99 -5.85
CA ALA A 350 29.30 11.36 -5.62
C ALA A 350 30.48 11.45 -4.64
N ILE A 351 30.59 10.55 -3.65
CA ILE A 351 31.71 10.51 -2.70
C ILE A 351 33.06 10.50 -3.42
N GLY A 352 33.22 9.66 -4.44
CA GLY A 352 34.46 9.61 -5.24
C GLY A 352 34.80 10.96 -5.84
N ARG A 353 33.79 11.65 -6.38
CA ARG A 353 33.95 12.96 -7.00
C ARG A 353 34.31 14.06 -6.01
N VAL A 354 33.64 14.08 -4.84
CA VAL A 354 33.96 15.04 -3.74
C VAL A 354 35.39 14.87 -3.24
N ILE A 355 35.87 13.63 -3.18
CA ILE A 355 37.25 13.31 -2.81
C ILE A 355 38.22 13.88 -3.84
N ASP A 356 37.96 13.69 -5.14
CA ASP A 356 38.79 14.19 -6.23
C ASP A 356 38.96 15.71 -6.15
N ASP A 357 37.86 16.44 -5.97
CA ASP A 357 37.86 17.91 -5.83
C ASP A 357 38.74 18.35 -4.64
N SER A 358 38.62 17.68 -3.50
CA SER A 358 39.43 17.94 -2.31
C SER A 358 40.91 17.66 -2.50
N ILE A 359 41.24 16.54 -3.19
CA ILE A 359 42.64 16.17 -3.48
C ILE A 359 43.30 17.24 -4.35
N VAL A 360 42.64 17.69 -5.42
CA VAL A 360 43.17 18.69 -6.35
C VAL A 360 43.48 19.99 -5.64
N VAL A 361 42.62 20.46 -4.74
CA VAL A 361 42.87 21.69 -3.96
C VAL A 361 44.08 21.52 -3.04
N VAL A 362 44.09 20.42 -2.28
CA VAL A 362 45.19 20.18 -1.31
C VAL A 362 46.52 19.98 -2.03
N GLU A 363 46.51 19.23 -3.15
CA GLU A 363 47.73 19.06 -3.97
C GLU A 363 48.22 20.40 -4.51
N ASN A 364 47.38 21.29 -5.01
CA ASN A 364 47.77 22.60 -5.48
C ASN A 364 48.35 23.46 -4.36
N ILE A 365 47.76 23.45 -3.16
CA ILE A 365 48.31 24.14 -1.98
C ILE A 365 49.70 23.62 -1.67
N TYR A 366 49.89 22.30 -1.63
CA TYR A 366 51.19 21.68 -1.38
C TYR A 366 52.20 22.06 -2.45
N ARG A 367 51.89 21.91 -3.72
CA ARG A 367 52.70 22.28 -4.85
C ARG A 367 53.22 23.72 -4.70
N ARG A 368 52.32 24.66 -4.40
CA ARG A 368 52.68 26.08 -4.22
C ARG A 368 53.54 26.33 -2.98
N MET A 369 53.32 25.59 -1.89
CA MET A 369 54.16 25.71 -0.68
C MET A 369 55.65 25.37 -0.91
N TYR A 370 55.92 24.48 -1.87
CA TYR A 370 57.29 24.05 -2.19
C TYR A 370 57.91 24.77 -3.38
N LEU A 371 57.20 25.67 -4.05
CA LEU A 371 57.72 26.48 -5.14
C LEU A 371 58.73 27.52 -4.56
N LYS A 372 59.96 27.53 -5.11
CA LYS A 372 61.02 28.46 -4.66
C LYS A 372 60.71 29.94 -4.94
N GLU A 373 59.89 30.20 -5.98
CA GLU A 373 59.52 31.54 -6.42
C GLU A 373 58.24 32.07 -5.79
N GLU A 374 57.58 31.30 -4.96
CA GLU A 374 56.33 31.69 -4.33
C GLU A 374 56.54 32.73 -3.23
N LYS A 375 55.94 33.89 -3.40
CA LYS A 375 56.06 35.03 -2.49
C LYS A 375 55.05 34.99 -1.34
N LEU A 376 53.94 34.32 -1.53
CA LEU A 376 52.89 34.20 -0.52
C LEU A 376 53.24 33.14 0.51
N ARG A 377 52.80 33.32 1.74
CA ARG A 377 53.00 32.38 2.84
C ARG A 377 51.73 32.26 3.70
N GLY A 378 51.59 31.11 4.36
CA GLY A 378 50.52 30.85 5.31
C GLY A 378 49.15 31.03 4.70
N ARG A 379 48.22 31.72 5.38
CA ARG A 379 46.82 31.87 4.96
C ARG A 379 46.65 32.52 3.60
N ALA A 380 47.48 33.46 3.23
CA ALA A 380 47.39 34.14 1.92
C ALA A 380 47.70 33.17 0.77
N LEU A 381 48.71 32.30 0.93
CA LEU A 381 49.01 31.26 -0.04
C LEU A 381 47.87 30.24 -0.18
N ILE A 382 47.36 29.75 0.96
CA ILE A 382 46.24 28.78 0.95
C ILE A 382 45.06 29.35 0.20
N ARG A 383 44.65 30.61 0.52
CA ARG A 383 43.53 31.27 -0.13
C ARG A 383 43.72 31.37 -1.66
N GLU A 384 44.84 31.83 -2.10
CA GLU A 384 45.12 32.00 -3.53
C GLU A 384 45.20 30.64 -4.25
N ALA A 385 45.82 29.64 -3.65
CA ALA A 385 45.90 28.29 -4.20
C ALA A 385 44.50 27.64 -4.33
N THR A 386 43.60 27.88 -3.37
CA THR A 386 42.22 27.40 -3.40
C THR A 386 41.43 28.13 -4.50
N ILE A 387 41.53 29.45 -4.59
CA ILE A 387 40.81 30.24 -5.62
C ILE A 387 41.28 29.84 -7.02
N GLU A 388 42.55 29.52 -7.22
CA GLU A 388 43.12 29.05 -8.49
C GLU A 388 42.42 27.78 -8.98
N MET A 389 42.07 26.85 -8.07
CA MET A 389 41.39 25.58 -8.38
C MET A 389 39.89 25.72 -8.51
N PHE A 390 39.28 26.81 -8.07
CA PHE A 390 37.85 26.99 -8.11
C PHE A 390 37.25 26.86 -9.54
N LYS A 391 37.88 27.54 -10.54
CA LYS A 391 37.39 27.49 -11.93
C LYS A 391 37.49 26.10 -12.55
N PRO A 392 38.61 25.35 -12.47
CA PRO A 392 38.68 23.98 -12.96
C PRO A 392 37.68 23.06 -12.30
N ILE A 393 37.51 23.11 -10.98
CA ILE A 393 36.59 22.27 -10.23
C ILE A 393 35.13 22.62 -10.59
N LEU A 394 34.78 23.90 -10.58
CA LEU A 394 33.44 24.36 -10.99
C LEU A 394 33.10 23.89 -12.40
N SER A 395 34.03 24.03 -13.35
CA SER A 395 33.80 23.58 -14.73
C SER A 395 33.56 22.06 -14.80
N SER A 396 34.35 21.29 -14.07
CA SER A 396 34.20 19.82 -14.00
C SER A 396 32.90 19.39 -13.35
N THR A 397 32.50 20.06 -12.26
CA THR A 397 31.23 19.83 -11.57
C THR A 397 30.06 20.16 -12.47
N LEU A 398 30.10 21.31 -13.17
CA LEU A 398 29.04 21.69 -14.12
C LEU A 398 28.90 20.67 -15.27
N VAL A 399 30.02 20.15 -15.79
CA VAL A 399 29.97 19.09 -16.80
C VAL A 399 29.30 17.84 -16.26
N THR A 400 29.65 17.44 -15.05
CA THR A 400 29.03 16.26 -14.42
C THR A 400 27.53 16.46 -14.19
N VAL A 401 27.11 17.62 -13.67
CA VAL A 401 25.70 17.97 -13.49
C VAL A 401 24.98 18.00 -14.83
N ALA A 402 25.59 18.56 -15.88
CA ALA A 402 25.02 18.59 -17.23
C ALA A 402 24.78 17.21 -17.84
N VAL A 403 25.59 16.22 -17.48
CA VAL A 403 25.39 14.81 -17.91
C VAL A 403 24.12 14.21 -17.28
N PHE A 404 23.82 14.55 -16.02
CA PHE A 404 22.64 14.05 -15.29
C PHE A 404 21.41 14.94 -15.46
N ALA A 405 21.55 16.19 -15.88
CA ALA A 405 20.43 17.12 -16.08
C ALA A 405 19.31 16.59 -17.01
N PRO A 406 19.59 15.84 -18.10
CA PRO A 406 18.52 15.27 -18.91
C PRO A 406 17.58 14.36 -18.16
N LEU A 407 18.02 13.69 -17.08
CA LEU A 407 17.18 12.82 -16.26
C LEU A 407 16.06 13.58 -15.53
N LEU A 408 16.24 14.88 -15.29
CA LEU A 408 15.24 15.75 -14.68
C LEU A 408 14.06 16.07 -15.62
N PHE A 409 14.24 15.85 -16.93
CA PHE A 409 13.25 16.13 -17.96
C PHE A 409 12.64 14.85 -18.57
N VAL A 410 13.03 13.70 -18.09
CA VAL A 410 12.44 12.41 -18.50
C VAL A 410 11.09 12.30 -17.81
N GLY A 411 10.02 12.16 -18.59
CA GLY A 411 8.67 11.92 -18.06
C GLY A 411 8.42 10.42 -17.78
N GLY A 412 7.31 10.17 -17.09
CA GLY A 412 6.85 8.82 -16.81
C GLY A 412 7.63 8.11 -15.69
N MET A 413 7.41 6.82 -15.53
CA MET A 413 8.01 5.99 -14.47
C MET A 413 9.54 6.09 -14.41
N VAL A 414 10.20 6.20 -15.56
CA VAL A 414 11.68 6.33 -15.62
C VAL A 414 12.12 7.65 -15.01
N GLY A 415 11.39 8.74 -15.27
CA GLY A 415 11.68 10.05 -14.69
C GLY A 415 11.55 10.03 -13.17
N GLU A 416 10.46 9.48 -12.65
CA GLU A 416 10.22 9.35 -11.20
C GLU A 416 11.31 8.54 -10.49
N LEU A 417 11.81 7.48 -11.12
CA LEU A 417 12.90 6.67 -10.56
C LEU A 417 14.25 7.40 -10.55
N PHE A 418 14.59 8.13 -11.63
CA PHE A 418 15.93 8.69 -11.79
C PHE A 418 16.06 10.16 -11.38
N MET A 419 14.96 10.91 -11.23
CA MET A 419 14.99 12.29 -10.77
C MET A 419 15.63 12.43 -9.38
N PRO A 420 15.29 11.59 -8.36
CA PRO A 420 15.97 11.63 -7.06
C PRO A 420 17.48 11.39 -7.16
N PHE A 421 17.93 10.49 -8.04
CA PHE A 421 19.35 10.26 -8.31
C PHE A 421 20.03 11.53 -8.85
N ALA A 422 19.46 12.15 -9.88
CA ALA A 422 20.03 13.34 -10.53
C ALA A 422 20.10 14.54 -9.58
N LEU A 423 19.05 14.76 -8.77
CA LEU A 423 19.00 15.81 -7.76
C LEU A 423 20.02 15.57 -6.66
N THR A 424 20.12 14.35 -6.15
CA THR A 424 21.10 13.98 -5.12
C THR A 424 22.53 14.22 -5.59
N MET A 425 22.86 13.76 -6.81
CA MET A 425 24.18 14.04 -7.44
C MET A 425 24.44 15.54 -7.52
N THR A 426 23.46 16.31 -7.96
CA THR A 426 23.58 17.78 -8.10
C THR A 426 23.82 18.43 -6.74
N PHE A 427 23.12 18.04 -5.69
CA PHE A 427 23.25 18.60 -4.34
C PHE A 427 24.57 18.24 -3.69
N VAL A 428 25.00 16.96 -3.76
CA VAL A 428 26.31 16.55 -3.19
C VAL A 428 27.46 17.28 -3.88
N LEU A 429 27.43 17.34 -5.22
CA LEU A 429 28.48 18.01 -5.99
C LEU A 429 28.42 19.54 -5.82
N GLY A 430 27.24 20.13 -5.73
CA GLY A 430 27.08 21.55 -5.40
C GLY A 430 27.61 21.90 -4.01
N ALA A 431 27.36 21.03 -3.03
CA ALA A 431 27.86 21.18 -1.67
C ALA A 431 29.40 21.02 -1.58
N SER A 432 30.03 20.23 -2.45
CA SER A 432 31.47 20.06 -2.47
C SER A 432 32.24 21.33 -2.89
N LEU A 433 31.56 22.26 -3.58
CA LEU A 433 32.15 23.55 -4.00
C LEU A 433 32.22 24.59 -2.87
N LEU A 434 31.49 24.38 -1.78
CA LEU A 434 31.43 25.26 -0.61
C LEU A 434 32.57 24.97 0.36
#